data_18db0ff9c612384dc084e2d3643a0885
#
_entry.id   18db0ff9c612384dc084e2d3643a0885
#
_cell.length_a   1.000
_cell.length_b   1.000
_cell.length_c   1.000
_cell.angle_alpha   90.00
_cell.angle_beta   90.00
_cell.angle_gamma   90.00
#
_symmetry.space_group_name_H-M   'P 1'
#
loop_
_entity.id
_entity.type
_entity.pdbx_description
1 polymer ?
#
loop_
_entity_poly.entity_id
_entity_poly.type
_entity_poly.pdbx_seq_one_letter_code
_entity_poly.pdbx_strand_id
1 'polypeptide(L)'
;MEVQIHYELAALTFMLAATLVFFRQRHLRVYRSSLFFWLMVLGVVTAACDVFCGITDLKQIPFTAGIVAHTLLFIASLVYSVVYSMYAMELLHRLDYIRDRKVLWCIPFVIGIILIMTTPFTGVLYTYDEQGMYHRGLGFYSIALITLLYVMVPWILMRRVSFVPQKTKRWIIAIPVAVVTARILQYVFFPRYLFAYAVNSVVLFCCYLFLQNSDYYMDEVTGFFKMHGFEETVREKMVYKEECSVLILRIINYNAMTEMYEDSKLTAIQAAMAELMQRECGDQDFYHIAASTFAIILPNEKETKVVYQRLVDVMPKIWTIDGEEIVHEYCFYAVNIQDSCDTVEELLQRIAYARSDHPGHHTPGMLIPLTHDAVKPAEEKQMVAELVEQAVINDSIEIYFQPIY
;
A
#
# COMPACT_ATOMS: atom_id res chain seq x y z
N MET A 1 35.13 3.14 -28.36
CA MET A 1 35.04 3.86 -27.05
C MET A 1 34.53 2.82 -26.08
N GLU A 2 35.35 2.36 -25.10
CA GLU A 2 34.92 1.31 -24.17
C GLU A 2 33.86 1.90 -23.22
N VAL A 3 32.64 1.38 -23.31
CA VAL A 3 31.54 1.65 -22.38
C VAL A 3 31.75 0.76 -21.16
N GLN A 4 31.73 1.32 -19.96
CA GLN A 4 31.88 0.55 -18.74
C GLN A 4 30.52 0.09 -18.24
N ILE A 5 30.21 -1.21 -18.36
CA ILE A 5 28.97 -1.86 -17.93
C ILE A 5 28.94 -2.27 -16.46
N HIS A 6 29.95 -1.94 -15.67
CA HIS A 6 30.02 -2.35 -14.27
C HIS A 6 28.86 -1.77 -13.42
N TYR A 7 28.45 -0.56 -13.71
CA TYR A 7 27.37 0.11 -12.98
C TYR A 7 26.00 -0.47 -13.30
N GLU A 8 25.74 -0.87 -14.56
CA GLU A 8 24.48 -1.54 -14.93
C GLU A 8 24.40 -2.94 -14.33
N LEU A 9 25.50 -3.69 -14.32
CA LEU A 9 25.53 -5.00 -13.68
C LEU A 9 25.30 -4.88 -12.16
N ALA A 10 25.92 -3.89 -11.51
CA ALA A 10 25.66 -3.58 -10.11
C ALA A 10 24.21 -3.15 -9.88
N ALA A 11 23.63 -2.31 -10.77
CA ALA A 11 22.24 -1.92 -10.70
C ALA A 11 21.29 -3.11 -10.79
N LEU A 12 21.52 -4.00 -11.76
CA LEU A 12 20.72 -5.21 -11.95
C LEU A 12 20.80 -6.13 -10.72
N THR A 13 22.01 -6.37 -10.20
CA THR A 13 22.21 -7.20 -9.01
C THR A 13 21.50 -6.61 -7.80
N PHE A 14 21.61 -5.30 -7.60
CA PHE A 14 20.97 -4.60 -6.50
C PHE A 14 19.43 -4.62 -6.62
N MET A 15 18.90 -4.42 -7.84
CA MET A 15 17.46 -4.50 -8.11
C MET A 15 16.90 -5.89 -7.88
N LEU A 16 17.62 -6.94 -8.31
CA LEU A 16 17.23 -8.33 -8.04
C LEU A 16 17.19 -8.61 -6.54
N ALA A 17 18.22 -8.20 -5.80
CA ALA A 17 18.25 -8.35 -4.34
C ALA A 17 17.09 -7.60 -3.66
N ALA A 18 16.85 -6.35 -4.03
CA ALA A 18 15.75 -5.54 -3.50
C ALA A 18 14.38 -6.17 -3.81
N THR A 19 14.20 -6.70 -5.03
CA THR A 19 12.96 -7.37 -5.43
C THR A 19 12.75 -8.66 -4.65
N LEU A 20 13.80 -9.46 -4.41
CA LEU A 20 13.71 -10.66 -3.58
C LEU A 20 13.34 -10.34 -2.13
N VAL A 21 13.92 -9.28 -1.56
CA VAL A 21 13.55 -8.81 -0.20
C VAL A 21 12.09 -8.41 -0.16
N PHE A 22 11.63 -7.65 -1.17
CA PHE A 22 10.22 -7.26 -1.28
C PHE A 22 9.31 -8.48 -1.34
N PHE A 23 9.59 -9.49 -2.17
CA PHE A 23 8.79 -10.71 -2.28
C PHE A 23 8.71 -11.53 -1.00
N ARG A 24 9.75 -11.49 -0.18
CA ARG A 24 9.80 -12.29 1.06
C ARG A 24 8.94 -11.70 2.18
N GLN A 25 8.62 -10.42 2.12
CA GLN A 25 7.82 -9.74 3.14
C GLN A 25 6.33 -9.81 2.83
N ARG A 26 5.50 -9.79 3.86
CA ARG A 26 4.06 -9.62 3.73
C ARG A 26 3.75 -8.16 3.42
N HIS A 27 2.92 -7.93 2.42
CA HIS A 27 2.46 -6.60 2.03
C HIS A 27 0.94 -6.53 2.14
N LEU A 28 0.43 -5.34 2.46
CA LEU A 28 -1.00 -5.05 2.33
C LEU A 28 -1.46 -5.33 0.90
N ARG A 29 -2.60 -6.01 0.75
CA ARG A 29 -3.22 -6.29 -0.56
C ARG A 29 -3.98 -5.07 -1.06
N VAL A 30 -3.27 -3.95 -1.18
CA VAL A 30 -3.77 -2.67 -1.69
C VAL A 30 -3.18 -2.40 -3.08
N TYR A 31 -3.91 -1.62 -3.89
CA TYR A 31 -3.51 -1.29 -5.25
C TYR A 31 -2.14 -0.61 -5.32
N ARG A 32 -1.83 0.23 -4.33
CA ARG A 32 -0.50 0.85 -4.15
C ARG A 32 0.63 -0.18 -4.09
N SER A 33 0.47 -1.25 -3.33
CA SER A 33 1.49 -2.32 -3.20
C SER A 33 1.64 -3.08 -4.52
N SER A 34 0.54 -3.31 -5.25
CA SER A 34 0.57 -3.92 -6.58
C SER A 34 1.30 -3.04 -7.61
N LEU A 35 1.05 -1.73 -7.61
CA LEU A 35 1.77 -0.80 -8.50
C LEU A 35 3.26 -0.75 -8.18
N PHE A 36 3.62 -0.75 -6.89
CA PHE A 36 5.03 -0.78 -6.48
C PHE A 36 5.71 -2.08 -6.89
N PHE A 37 5.03 -3.22 -6.75
CA PHE A 37 5.50 -4.51 -7.26
C PHE A 37 5.86 -4.44 -8.75
N TRP A 38 4.95 -3.90 -9.58
CA TRP A 38 5.21 -3.73 -11.00
C TRP A 38 6.38 -2.77 -11.28
N LEU A 39 6.57 -1.72 -10.47
CA LEU A 39 7.74 -0.85 -10.56
C LEU A 39 9.04 -1.63 -10.30
N MET A 40 9.06 -2.50 -9.30
CA MET A 40 10.24 -3.33 -9.00
C MET A 40 10.55 -4.29 -10.16
N VAL A 41 9.54 -5.00 -10.68
CA VAL A 41 9.69 -5.90 -11.82
C VAL A 41 10.17 -5.16 -13.06
N LEU A 42 9.54 -4.03 -13.41
CA LEU A 42 9.95 -3.20 -14.54
C LEU A 42 11.35 -2.59 -14.33
N GLY A 43 11.72 -2.27 -13.10
CA GLY A 43 13.07 -1.84 -12.75
C GLY A 43 14.12 -2.91 -13.07
N VAL A 44 13.85 -4.16 -12.72
CA VAL A 44 14.71 -5.31 -13.09
C VAL A 44 14.77 -5.48 -14.61
N VAL A 45 13.61 -5.44 -15.28
CA VAL A 45 13.53 -5.59 -16.75
C VAL A 45 14.30 -4.48 -17.47
N THR A 46 14.14 -3.23 -17.07
CA THR A 46 14.86 -2.10 -17.67
C THR A 46 16.35 -2.20 -17.43
N ALA A 47 16.81 -2.56 -16.22
CA ALA A 47 18.22 -2.76 -15.94
C ALA A 47 18.81 -3.94 -16.73
N ALA A 48 18.10 -5.05 -16.87
CA ALA A 48 18.52 -6.18 -17.69
C ALA A 48 18.64 -5.82 -19.20
N CYS A 49 17.64 -5.08 -19.71
CA CYS A 49 17.70 -4.59 -21.10
C CYS A 49 18.87 -3.65 -21.33
N ASP A 50 19.18 -2.77 -20.35
CA ASP A 50 20.29 -1.82 -20.45
C ASP A 50 21.65 -2.56 -20.44
N VAL A 51 21.83 -3.54 -19.55
CA VAL A 51 23.01 -4.45 -19.57
C VAL A 51 23.13 -5.16 -20.94
N PHE A 52 22.01 -5.64 -21.48
CA PHE A 52 22.03 -6.33 -22.76
C PHE A 52 22.37 -5.38 -23.93
N CYS A 53 21.85 -4.15 -23.92
CA CYS A 53 22.26 -3.10 -24.86
C CYS A 53 23.76 -2.82 -24.76
N GLY A 54 24.30 -2.65 -23.58
CA GLY A 54 25.75 -2.43 -23.37
C GLY A 54 26.60 -3.60 -23.90
N ILE A 55 26.15 -4.85 -23.73
CA ILE A 55 26.85 -6.03 -24.29
C ILE A 55 26.77 -6.06 -25.81
N THR A 56 25.61 -5.73 -26.41
CA THR A 56 25.47 -5.71 -27.87
C THR A 56 26.35 -4.63 -28.50
N ASP A 57 26.42 -3.47 -27.91
CA ASP A 57 27.25 -2.36 -28.40
C ASP A 57 28.75 -2.64 -28.27
N LEU A 58 29.18 -3.40 -27.25
CA LEU A 58 30.58 -3.78 -27.05
C LEU A 58 31.08 -4.91 -27.96
N LYS A 59 30.21 -5.89 -28.22
CA LYS A 59 30.63 -7.16 -28.90
C LYS A 59 30.32 -7.18 -30.41
N GLN A 60 29.82 -6.11 -30.97
CA GLN A 60 29.40 -6.09 -32.40
C GLN A 60 28.50 -7.30 -32.76
N ILE A 61 27.57 -7.63 -31.86
CA ILE A 61 26.61 -8.71 -32.04
C ILE A 61 25.70 -8.40 -33.23
N PRO A 62 25.06 -9.41 -33.89
CA PRO A 62 24.25 -9.17 -35.07
C PRO A 62 23.27 -7.98 -34.90
N PHE A 63 23.23 -7.12 -35.88
CA PHE A 63 22.38 -5.93 -36.01
C PHE A 63 20.95 -6.10 -35.48
N THR A 64 20.34 -7.26 -35.74
CA THR A 64 18.99 -7.59 -35.28
C THR A 64 18.87 -7.68 -33.75
N ALA A 65 19.88 -8.20 -33.06
CA ALA A 65 19.86 -8.30 -31.58
C ALA A 65 19.96 -6.93 -30.94
N GLY A 66 20.78 -6.01 -31.44
CA GLY A 66 20.88 -4.63 -31.01
C GLY A 66 19.55 -3.86 -31.17
N ILE A 67 18.88 -4.01 -32.33
CA ILE A 67 17.56 -3.42 -32.55
C ILE A 67 16.54 -3.91 -31.54
N VAL A 68 16.47 -5.24 -31.32
CA VAL A 68 15.53 -5.83 -30.35
C VAL A 68 15.82 -5.32 -28.94
N ALA A 69 17.10 -5.30 -28.53
CA ALA A 69 17.51 -4.83 -27.21
C ALA A 69 17.07 -3.39 -26.93
N HIS A 70 17.42 -2.46 -27.83
CA HIS A 70 17.06 -1.05 -27.66
C HIS A 70 15.56 -0.81 -27.75
N THR A 71 14.84 -1.51 -28.65
CA THR A 71 13.38 -1.43 -28.72
C THR A 71 12.75 -1.86 -27.40
N LEU A 72 13.18 -2.99 -26.81
CA LEU A 72 12.69 -3.47 -25.52
C LEU A 72 13.03 -2.51 -24.39
N LEU A 73 14.23 -1.95 -24.38
CA LEU A 73 14.64 -0.95 -23.38
C LEU A 73 13.75 0.30 -23.42
N PHE A 74 13.45 0.83 -24.60
CA PHE A 74 12.56 1.99 -24.74
C PHE A 74 11.13 1.67 -24.33
N ILE A 75 10.58 0.51 -24.72
CA ILE A 75 9.24 0.07 -24.31
C ILE A 75 9.20 -0.08 -22.77
N ALA A 76 10.15 -0.80 -22.18
CA ALA A 76 10.20 -1.01 -20.74
C ALA A 76 10.32 0.32 -19.95
N SER A 77 11.15 1.24 -20.44
CA SER A 77 11.32 2.58 -19.84
C SER A 77 10.05 3.43 -19.94
N LEU A 78 9.33 3.36 -21.06
CA LEU A 78 8.05 4.06 -21.23
C LEU A 78 6.98 3.49 -20.30
N VAL A 79 6.83 2.15 -20.25
CA VAL A 79 5.89 1.49 -19.33
C VAL A 79 6.24 1.79 -17.88
N TYR A 80 7.52 1.76 -17.51
CA TYR A 80 8.00 2.12 -16.17
C TYR A 80 7.54 3.53 -15.77
N SER A 81 7.66 4.52 -16.67
CA SER A 81 7.26 5.90 -16.37
C SER A 81 5.75 6.06 -16.17
N VAL A 82 4.93 5.30 -16.91
CA VAL A 82 3.47 5.27 -16.74
C VAL A 82 3.10 4.64 -15.38
N VAL A 83 3.68 3.48 -15.05
CA VAL A 83 3.42 2.80 -13.78
C VAL A 83 3.91 3.65 -12.60
N TYR A 84 5.08 4.31 -12.72
CA TYR A 84 5.55 5.26 -11.71
C TYR A 84 4.54 6.40 -11.50
N SER A 85 4.00 6.94 -12.58
CA SER A 85 3.02 8.01 -12.49
C SER A 85 1.72 7.55 -11.81
N MET A 86 1.23 6.34 -12.13
CA MET A 86 0.08 5.74 -11.45
C MET A 86 0.37 5.52 -9.96
N TYR A 87 1.55 5.01 -9.61
CA TYR A 87 1.97 4.83 -8.23
C TYR A 87 2.02 6.17 -7.46
N ALA A 88 2.61 7.20 -8.06
CA ALA A 88 2.67 8.52 -7.45
C ALA A 88 1.28 9.17 -7.30
N MET A 89 0.37 8.93 -8.25
CA MET A 89 -1.03 9.38 -8.16
C MET A 89 -1.80 8.64 -7.07
N GLU A 90 -1.53 7.34 -6.87
CA GLU A 90 -2.10 6.57 -5.76
C GLU A 90 -1.62 7.09 -4.40
N LEU A 91 -0.33 7.40 -4.25
CA LEU A 91 0.20 8.05 -3.05
C LEU A 91 -0.45 9.41 -2.75
N LEU A 92 -1.00 10.07 -3.76
CA LEU A 92 -1.76 11.30 -3.63
C LEU A 92 -3.27 11.07 -3.46
N HIS A 93 -3.74 9.82 -3.47
CA HIS A 93 -5.15 9.44 -3.52
C HIS A 93 -5.93 10.15 -4.64
N ARG A 94 -5.33 10.26 -5.84
CA ARG A 94 -5.85 10.98 -7.00
C ARG A 94 -5.90 10.13 -8.28
N LEU A 95 -6.04 8.81 -8.17
CA LEU A 95 -6.24 7.95 -9.33
C LEU A 95 -7.54 8.24 -10.09
N ASP A 96 -8.54 8.82 -9.43
CA ASP A 96 -9.75 9.38 -10.04
C ASP A 96 -9.42 10.27 -11.24
N TYR A 97 -8.40 11.12 -11.11
CA TYR A 97 -7.96 12.00 -12.18
C TYR A 97 -7.55 11.26 -13.46
N ILE A 98 -6.88 10.12 -13.33
CA ILE A 98 -6.50 9.26 -14.47
C ILE A 98 -7.74 8.58 -15.02
N ARG A 99 -8.61 8.04 -14.16
CA ARG A 99 -9.83 7.33 -14.53
C ARG A 99 -10.77 8.24 -15.34
N ASP A 100 -10.92 9.48 -14.91
CA ASP A 100 -11.82 10.45 -15.56
C ASP A 100 -11.27 10.95 -16.91
N ARG A 101 -9.93 10.88 -17.12
CA ARG A 101 -9.24 11.36 -18.31
C ARG A 101 -8.45 10.29 -19.03
N LYS A 102 -8.96 9.05 -19.07
CA LYS A 102 -8.27 7.87 -19.65
C LYS A 102 -7.70 8.12 -21.03
N VAL A 103 -8.50 8.71 -21.94
CA VAL A 103 -8.08 8.97 -23.31
C VAL A 103 -6.90 9.95 -23.33
N LEU A 104 -7.00 11.07 -22.62
CA LEU A 104 -5.93 12.08 -22.58
C LEU A 104 -4.64 11.49 -21.97
N TRP A 105 -4.79 10.62 -20.96
CA TRP A 105 -3.67 9.93 -20.32
C TRP A 105 -2.98 8.94 -21.24
N CYS A 106 -3.73 8.24 -22.09
CA CYS A 106 -3.17 7.24 -23.01
C CYS A 106 -2.52 7.85 -24.26
N ILE A 107 -2.86 9.07 -24.67
CA ILE A 107 -2.33 9.66 -25.91
C ILE A 107 -0.80 9.70 -25.94
N PRO A 108 -0.06 10.24 -24.95
CA PRO A 108 1.41 10.27 -24.99
C PRO A 108 2.01 8.85 -25.03
N PHE A 109 1.40 7.89 -24.33
CA PHE A 109 1.84 6.50 -24.33
C PHE A 109 1.73 5.87 -25.74
N VAL A 110 0.57 6.04 -26.40
CA VAL A 110 0.34 5.51 -27.76
C VAL A 110 1.31 6.16 -28.75
N ILE A 111 1.52 7.47 -28.68
CA ILE A 111 2.51 8.17 -29.50
C ILE A 111 3.91 7.58 -29.26
N GLY A 112 4.30 7.38 -28.00
CA GLY A 112 5.58 6.77 -27.63
C GLY A 112 5.76 5.36 -28.22
N ILE A 113 4.75 4.50 -28.09
CA ILE A 113 4.78 3.15 -28.67
C ILE A 113 4.90 3.19 -30.19
N ILE A 114 4.16 4.05 -30.88
CA ILE A 114 4.24 4.19 -32.35
C ILE A 114 5.66 4.62 -32.75
N LEU A 115 6.24 5.62 -32.08
CA LEU A 115 7.61 6.07 -32.34
C LEU A 115 8.63 4.96 -32.13
N ILE A 116 8.50 4.17 -31.07
CA ILE A 116 9.41 3.07 -30.77
C ILE A 116 9.28 1.98 -31.83
N MET A 117 8.05 1.54 -32.14
CA MET A 117 7.80 0.46 -33.09
C MET A 117 8.16 0.79 -34.54
N THR A 118 8.09 2.06 -34.92
CA THR A 118 8.49 2.53 -36.26
C THR A 118 9.99 2.78 -36.37
N THR A 119 10.72 2.92 -35.29
CA THR A 119 12.16 3.27 -35.28
C THR A 119 13.04 2.27 -36.04
N PRO A 120 12.85 0.92 -35.99
CA PRO A 120 13.64 -0.01 -36.76
C PRO A 120 13.61 0.26 -38.28
N PHE A 121 12.56 0.91 -38.79
CA PHE A 121 12.37 1.24 -40.21
C PHE A 121 12.72 2.70 -40.55
N THR A 122 12.49 3.62 -39.59
CA THR A 122 12.61 5.07 -39.84
C THR A 122 13.89 5.67 -39.26
N GLY A 123 14.55 4.97 -38.34
CA GLY A 123 15.74 5.51 -37.64
C GLY A 123 15.46 6.71 -36.74
N VAL A 124 14.19 7.00 -36.37
CA VAL A 124 13.81 8.22 -35.68
C VAL A 124 14.45 8.32 -34.30
N LEU A 125 14.42 7.25 -33.48
CA LEU A 125 14.99 7.28 -32.14
C LEU A 125 16.46 6.86 -32.12
N TYR A 126 16.82 5.88 -32.94
CA TYR A 126 18.19 5.37 -33.05
C TYR A 126 18.41 4.72 -34.41
N THR A 127 19.66 4.67 -34.81
CA THR A 127 20.12 3.97 -36.03
C THR A 127 21.38 3.18 -35.72
N TYR A 128 21.67 2.23 -36.54
CA TYR A 128 22.96 1.51 -36.59
C TYR A 128 23.64 1.79 -37.89
N ASP A 129 24.94 2.05 -37.88
CA ASP A 129 25.75 2.18 -39.08
C ASP A 129 26.11 0.78 -39.68
N GLU A 130 26.79 0.78 -40.83
CA GLU A 130 27.24 -0.44 -41.50
C GLU A 130 28.23 -1.26 -40.63
N GLN A 131 28.85 -0.64 -39.63
CA GLN A 131 29.78 -1.28 -38.72
C GLN A 131 29.07 -1.82 -37.47
N GLY A 132 27.73 -1.67 -37.36
CA GLY A 132 26.93 -2.10 -36.23
C GLY A 132 27.03 -1.18 -34.98
N MET A 133 27.49 0.04 -35.18
CA MET A 133 27.58 1.02 -34.10
C MET A 133 26.27 1.77 -33.89
N TYR A 134 25.85 1.91 -32.63
CA TYR A 134 24.66 2.64 -32.24
C TYR A 134 24.83 4.17 -32.40
N HIS A 135 23.85 4.79 -33.04
CA HIS A 135 23.75 6.24 -33.13
C HIS A 135 22.37 6.73 -32.71
N ARG A 136 22.32 7.82 -31.97
CA ARG A 136 21.06 8.44 -31.55
C ARG A 136 20.41 9.14 -32.74
N GLY A 137 19.13 8.85 -32.98
CA GLY A 137 18.31 9.55 -33.95
C GLY A 137 17.84 10.93 -33.49
N LEU A 138 17.33 11.73 -34.40
CA LEU A 138 16.83 13.10 -34.14
C LEU A 138 15.66 13.09 -33.13
N GLY A 139 14.83 12.04 -33.15
CA GLY A 139 13.68 11.89 -32.24
C GLY A 139 13.99 11.31 -30.86
N PHE A 140 15.26 11.00 -30.56
CA PHE A 140 15.64 10.41 -29.27
C PHE A 140 15.08 11.16 -28.07
N TYR A 141 15.10 12.48 -28.11
CA TYR A 141 14.60 13.33 -27.00
C TYR A 141 13.07 13.34 -26.89
N SER A 142 12.32 12.91 -27.94
CA SER A 142 10.85 12.86 -27.85
C SER A 142 10.37 11.81 -26.85
N ILE A 143 11.04 10.66 -26.76
CA ILE A 143 10.72 9.66 -25.71
C ILE A 143 11.07 10.21 -24.32
N ALA A 144 12.19 10.89 -24.17
CA ALA A 144 12.55 11.53 -22.91
C ALA A 144 11.49 12.59 -22.47
N LEU A 145 10.95 13.35 -23.44
CA LEU A 145 9.87 14.30 -23.19
C LEU A 145 8.59 13.61 -22.75
N ILE A 146 8.20 12.52 -23.42
CA ILE A 146 6.99 11.74 -23.06
C ILE A 146 7.14 11.15 -21.65
N THR A 147 8.30 10.56 -21.32
CA THR A 147 8.54 10.03 -19.96
C THR A 147 8.51 11.14 -18.92
N LEU A 148 9.06 12.31 -19.22
CA LEU A 148 9.02 13.49 -18.34
C LEU A 148 7.58 13.96 -18.10
N LEU A 149 6.71 13.95 -19.10
CA LEU A 149 5.29 14.31 -18.93
C LEU A 149 4.62 13.43 -17.87
N TYR A 150 4.80 12.10 -17.93
CA TYR A 150 4.24 11.20 -16.93
C TYR A 150 4.77 11.46 -15.53
N VAL A 151 6.03 11.79 -15.40
CA VAL A 151 6.66 12.13 -14.11
C VAL A 151 6.17 13.45 -13.54
N MET A 152 5.93 14.45 -14.41
CA MET A 152 5.54 15.80 -14.00
C MET A 152 4.07 15.91 -13.55
N VAL A 153 3.17 15.07 -14.08
CA VAL A 153 1.73 15.16 -13.75
C VAL A 153 1.46 14.97 -12.24
N PRO A 154 1.95 13.93 -11.56
CA PRO A 154 1.80 13.82 -10.11
C PRO A 154 2.37 15.02 -9.35
N TRP A 155 3.50 15.55 -9.79
CA TRP A 155 4.15 16.70 -9.18
C TRP A 155 3.29 17.97 -9.26
N ILE A 156 2.69 18.24 -10.42
CA ILE A 156 1.78 19.38 -10.60
C ILE A 156 0.55 19.24 -9.73
N LEU A 157 -0.06 18.06 -9.70
CA LEU A 157 -1.29 17.78 -8.95
C LEU A 157 -1.06 17.78 -7.44
N MET A 158 0.11 17.38 -6.97
CA MET A 158 0.47 17.39 -5.55
C MET A 158 0.29 18.77 -4.89
N ARG A 159 0.49 19.87 -5.65
CA ARG A 159 0.29 21.23 -5.14
C ARG A 159 -1.16 21.53 -4.75
N ARG A 160 -2.12 20.76 -5.28
CA ARG A 160 -3.56 20.90 -5.03
C ARG A 160 -4.10 19.96 -3.95
N VAL A 161 -3.22 19.15 -3.35
CA VAL A 161 -3.58 18.14 -2.35
C VAL A 161 -3.02 18.55 -0.99
N SER A 162 -3.88 18.83 0.00
CA SER A 162 -3.47 19.27 1.34
C SER A 162 -3.29 18.12 2.34
N PHE A 163 -4.09 17.07 2.22
CA PHE A 163 -4.21 16.00 3.22
C PHE A 163 -3.07 14.97 3.22
N VAL A 164 -2.22 14.93 2.18
CA VAL A 164 -1.10 13.99 2.11
C VAL A 164 0.05 14.44 2.99
N PRO A 165 0.67 13.54 3.79
CA PRO A 165 1.79 13.87 4.66
C PRO A 165 2.95 14.51 3.92
N GLN A 166 3.59 15.50 4.53
CA GLN A 166 4.74 16.22 3.93
C GLN A 166 5.92 15.29 3.60
N LYS A 167 6.10 14.21 4.38
CA LYS A 167 7.10 13.18 4.11
C LYS A 167 6.86 12.53 2.74
N THR A 168 5.64 12.08 2.46
CA THR A 168 5.25 11.47 1.18
C THR A 168 5.42 12.44 0.02
N LYS A 169 5.00 13.72 0.19
CA LYS A 169 5.18 14.77 -0.82
C LYS A 169 6.66 14.98 -1.18
N ARG A 170 7.54 15.00 -0.17
CA ARG A 170 8.98 15.13 -0.39
C ARG A 170 9.55 13.99 -1.23
N TRP A 171 9.11 12.75 -0.99
CA TRP A 171 9.56 11.60 -1.77
C TRP A 171 9.06 11.64 -3.21
N ILE A 172 7.80 12.02 -3.45
CA ILE A 172 7.25 12.17 -4.81
C ILE A 172 8.06 13.21 -5.64
N ILE A 173 8.67 14.20 -4.99
CA ILE A 173 9.56 15.17 -5.66
C ILE A 173 10.98 14.62 -5.78
N ALA A 174 11.53 14.08 -4.70
CA ALA A 174 12.95 13.69 -4.64
C ALA A 174 13.31 12.59 -5.65
N ILE A 175 12.39 11.62 -5.85
CA ILE A 175 12.57 10.49 -6.75
C ILE A 175 12.84 10.95 -8.20
N PRO A 176 11.92 11.66 -8.86
CA PRO A 176 12.16 12.08 -10.24
C PRO A 176 13.32 13.08 -10.36
N VAL A 177 13.51 13.96 -9.39
CA VAL A 177 14.66 14.89 -9.37
C VAL A 177 15.97 14.11 -9.37
N ALA A 178 16.13 13.11 -8.52
CA ALA A 178 17.34 12.29 -8.48
C ALA A 178 17.58 11.55 -9.80
N VAL A 179 16.54 10.92 -10.37
CA VAL A 179 16.65 10.16 -11.63
C VAL A 179 16.94 11.08 -12.82
N VAL A 180 16.26 12.22 -12.94
CA VAL A 180 16.48 13.19 -14.02
C VAL A 180 17.87 13.81 -13.91
N THR A 181 18.30 14.18 -12.70
CA THR A 181 19.64 14.71 -12.46
C THR A 181 20.72 13.70 -12.83
N ALA A 182 20.56 12.43 -12.43
CA ALA A 182 21.50 11.37 -12.80
C ALA A 182 21.60 11.20 -14.33
N ARG A 183 20.48 11.27 -15.04
CA ARG A 183 20.43 11.21 -16.51
C ARG A 183 21.14 12.40 -17.15
N ILE A 184 20.90 13.61 -16.67
CA ILE A 184 21.57 14.82 -17.19
C ILE A 184 23.08 14.72 -16.94
N LEU A 185 23.51 14.36 -15.73
CA LEU A 185 24.92 14.19 -15.39
C LEU A 185 25.59 13.13 -16.28
N GLN A 186 24.93 11.99 -16.48
CA GLN A 186 25.43 10.95 -17.37
C GLN A 186 25.61 11.45 -18.81
N TYR A 187 24.61 12.12 -19.38
CA TYR A 187 24.66 12.53 -20.78
C TYR A 187 25.58 13.71 -21.07
N VAL A 188 25.70 14.63 -20.11
CA VAL A 188 26.45 15.88 -20.31
C VAL A 188 27.90 15.76 -19.84
N PHE A 189 28.10 15.19 -18.64
CA PHE A 189 29.43 15.20 -17.99
C PHE A 189 30.16 13.86 -18.07
N PHE A 190 29.39 12.76 -18.06
CA PHE A 190 29.99 11.42 -17.95
C PHE A 190 29.46 10.44 -19.02
N PRO A 191 29.53 10.77 -20.32
CA PRO A 191 28.92 9.95 -21.38
C PRO A 191 29.50 8.54 -21.52
N ARG A 192 30.68 8.28 -20.87
CA ARG A 192 31.34 6.95 -20.86
C ARG A 192 30.82 6.04 -19.75
N TYR A 193 30.13 6.58 -18.75
CA TYR A 193 29.67 5.83 -17.58
C TYR A 193 28.15 5.75 -17.62
N LEU A 194 27.64 4.55 -17.68
CA LEU A 194 26.21 4.28 -17.63
C LEU A 194 25.81 4.05 -16.15
N PHE A 195 25.45 5.07 -15.41
CA PHE A 195 25.11 4.96 -13.99
C PHE A 195 23.68 5.38 -13.63
N ALA A 196 22.90 5.89 -14.59
CA ALA A 196 21.56 6.39 -14.31
C ALA A 196 20.61 5.29 -13.78
N TYR A 197 20.76 4.06 -14.26
CA TYR A 197 19.98 2.94 -13.74
C TYR A 197 20.44 2.49 -12.35
N ALA A 198 21.73 2.62 -12.02
CA ALA A 198 22.22 2.39 -10.67
C ALA A 198 21.59 3.39 -9.68
N VAL A 199 21.51 4.68 -10.05
CA VAL A 199 20.80 5.68 -9.24
C VAL A 199 19.31 5.34 -9.13
N ASN A 200 18.65 4.96 -10.24
CA ASN A 200 17.25 4.57 -10.21
C ASN A 200 17.00 3.37 -9.27
N SER A 201 17.89 2.38 -9.26
CA SER A 201 17.76 1.21 -8.39
C SER A 201 17.90 1.57 -6.91
N VAL A 202 18.85 2.45 -6.56
CA VAL A 202 18.99 2.96 -5.19
C VAL A 202 17.76 3.78 -4.77
N VAL A 203 17.27 4.65 -5.66
CA VAL A 203 16.06 5.45 -5.41
C VAL A 203 14.84 4.56 -5.18
N LEU A 204 14.66 3.53 -5.99
CA LEU A 204 13.54 2.61 -5.84
C LEU A 204 13.62 1.80 -4.54
N PHE A 205 14.83 1.41 -4.13
CA PHE A 205 15.06 0.79 -2.82
C PHE A 205 14.77 1.74 -1.66
N CYS A 206 15.14 3.00 -1.77
CA CYS A 206 14.74 4.02 -0.80
C CYS A 206 13.21 4.17 -0.74
N CYS A 207 12.51 4.14 -1.88
CA CYS A 207 11.05 4.13 -1.90
C CYS A 207 10.48 2.95 -1.13
N TYR A 208 11.06 1.76 -1.33
CA TYR A 208 10.69 0.57 -0.59
C TYR A 208 10.83 0.80 0.92
N LEU A 209 12.00 1.23 1.38
CA LEU A 209 12.26 1.44 2.81
C LEU A 209 11.39 2.50 3.47
N PHE A 210 11.04 3.57 2.74
CA PHE A 210 10.37 4.72 3.33
C PHE A 210 8.88 4.84 3.04
N LEU A 211 8.40 4.23 1.96
CA LEU A 211 7.00 4.31 1.52
C LEU A 211 6.26 2.98 1.54
N GLN A 212 6.98 1.84 1.49
CA GLN A 212 6.40 0.50 1.39
C GLN A 212 6.86 -0.43 2.51
N ASN A 213 7.56 0.08 3.53
CA ASN A 213 8.05 -0.77 4.62
C ASN A 213 6.88 -1.44 5.34
N SER A 214 6.81 -2.76 5.26
CA SER A 214 5.78 -3.57 5.90
C SER A 214 5.85 -3.52 7.44
N ASP A 215 7.05 -3.32 8.02
CA ASP A 215 7.23 -3.26 9.48
C ASP A 215 6.41 -2.14 10.12
N TYR A 216 6.14 -1.06 9.36
CA TYR A 216 5.27 0.02 9.81
C TYR A 216 3.82 -0.43 10.00
N TYR A 217 3.38 -1.41 9.21
CA TYR A 217 2.00 -1.90 9.19
C TYR A 217 1.81 -3.21 9.95
N MET A 218 2.90 -3.91 10.31
CA MET A 218 2.84 -5.23 10.97
C MET A 218 2.96 -5.09 12.48
N ASP A 219 2.17 -5.87 13.20
CA ASP A 219 2.29 -6.05 14.64
C ASP A 219 3.29 -7.17 14.94
N GLU A 220 4.28 -6.88 15.77
CA GLU A 220 5.39 -7.80 16.05
C GLU A 220 4.96 -9.06 16.82
N VAL A 221 3.90 -8.95 17.62
CA VAL A 221 3.40 -10.03 18.47
C VAL A 221 2.56 -11.02 17.66
N THR A 222 1.61 -10.50 16.90
CA THR A 222 0.61 -11.30 16.21
C THR A 222 1.00 -11.61 14.78
N GLY A 223 1.90 -10.84 14.18
CA GLY A 223 2.19 -10.89 12.75
C GLY A 223 1.01 -10.43 11.87
N PHE A 224 0.03 -9.75 12.45
CA PHE A 224 -1.12 -9.16 11.76
C PHE A 224 -0.84 -7.72 11.37
N PHE A 225 -1.62 -7.16 10.47
CA PHE A 225 -1.54 -5.74 10.17
C PHE A 225 -2.13 -4.91 11.32
N LYS A 226 -1.50 -3.76 11.61
CA LYS A 226 -1.98 -2.79 12.60
C LYS A 226 -3.20 -2.02 12.08
N MET A 227 -3.82 -1.23 12.97
CA MET A 227 -4.96 -0.34 12.68
C MET A 227 -4.76 0.50 11.42
N HIS A 228 -3.57 1.07 11.22
CA HIS A 228 -3.29 1.90 10.04
C HIS A 228 -3.37 1.13 8.72
N GLY A 229 -2.94 -0.15 8.71
CA GLY A 229 -3.11 -1.05 7.57
C GLY A 229 -4.58 -1.38 7.30
N PHE A 230 -5.36 -1.56 8.35
CA PHE A 230 -6.80 -1.76 8.28
C PHE A 230 -7.50 -0.55 7.62
N GLU A 231 -7.23 0.67 8.11
CA GLU A 231 -7.78 1.91 7.57
C GLU A 231 -7.47 2.09 6.08
N GLU A 232 -6.22 1.83 5.66
CA GLU A 232 -5.84 1.93 4.25
C GLU A 232 -6.60 0.94 3.38
N THR A 233 -6.70 -0.33 3.81
CA THR A 233 -7.40 -1.36 3.05
C THR A 233 -8.88 -1.05 2.90
N VAL A 234 -9.52 -0.61 3.98
CA VAL A 234 -10.94 -0.23 3.95
C VAL A 234 -11.15 0.99 3.06
N ARG A 235 -10.31 2.02 3.20
CA ARG A 235 -10.37 3.24 2.37
C ARG A 235 -10.28 2.91 0.88
N GLU A 236 -9.37 2.02 0.51
CA GLU A 236 -9.23 1.56 -0.87
C GLU A 236 -10.50 0.87 -1.36
N LYS A 237 -11.04 -0.09 -0.59
CA LYS A 237 -12.26 -0.81 -0.96
C LYS A 237 -13.47 0.12 -1.13
N MET A 238 -13.61 1.11 -0.25
CA MET A 238 -14.67 2.12 -0.38
C MET A 238 -14.50 2.99 -1.64
N VAL A 239 -13.26 3.44 -1.93
CA VAL A 239 -12.97 4.24 -3.15
C VAL A 239 -13.28 3.47 -4.43
N TYR A 240 -12.95 2.18 -4.47
CA TYR A 240 -13.21 1.33 -5.62
C TYR A 240 -14.60 0.71 -5.62
N LYS A 241 -15.41 0.95 -4.57
CA LYS A 241 -16.76 0.39 -4.38
C LYS A 241 -16.76 -1.15 -4.46
N GLU A 242 -15.72 -1.76 -3.90
CA GLU A 242 -15.64 -3.20 -3.78
C GLU A 242 -16.53 -3.68 -2.64
N GLU A 243 -17.33 -4.71 -2.90
CA GLU A 243 -18.13 -5.35 -1.85
C GLU A 243 -17.21 -5.97 -0.80
N CYS A 244 -17.40 -5.59 0.46
CA CYS A 244 -16.65 -6.17 1.56
C CYS A 244 -17.39 -6.05 2.90
N SER A 245 -17.10 -7.00 3.77
CA SER A 245 -17.61 -7.06 5.14
C SER A 245 -16.46 -7.23 6.12
N VAL A 246 -16.56 -6.65 7.29
CA VAL A 246 -15.57 -6.74 8.35
C VAL A 246 -16.10 -7.61 9.48
N LEU A 247 -15.36 -8.66 9.83
CA LEU A 247 -15.58 -9.45 11.04
C LEU A 247 -14.59 -8.96 12.11
N ILE A 248 -15.11 -8.57 13.26
CA ILE A 248 -14.31 -8.09 14.39
C ILE A 248 -14.44 -9.12 15.51
N LEU A 249 -13.32 -9.57 16.05
CA LEU A 249 -13.22 -10.39 17.26
C LEU A 249 -12.71 -9.52 18.41
N ARG A 250 -13.44 -9.45 19.51
CA ARG A 250 -13.05 -8.72 20.72
C ARG A 250 -12.98 -9.62 21.93
N ILE A 251 -11.94 -9.46 22.74
CA ILE A 251 -11.84 -10.04 24.08
C ILE A 251 -12.57 -9.08 25.04
N ILE A 252 -13.68 -9.54 25.64
CA ILE A 252 -14.57 -8.69 26.44
C ILE A 252 -13.93 -8.37 27.79
N ASN A 253 -13.39 -9.39 28.47
CA ASN A 253 -12.81 -9.27 29.80
C ASN A 253 -11.33 -8.84 29.81
N TYR A 254 -10.83 -8.26 28.71
CA TYR A 254 -9.40 -7.91 28.56
C TYR A 254 -8.92 -6.97 29.67
N ASN A 255 -9.72 -5.95 30.05
CA ASN A 255 -9.35 -5.02 31.11
C ASN A 255 -9.18 -5.72 32.48
N ALA A 256 -10.07 -6.66 32.80
CA ALA A 256 -9.90 -7.48 34.01
C ALA A 256 -8.66 -8.37 33.93
N MET A 257 -8.36 -8.91 32.73
CA MET A 257 -7.15 -9.71 32.52
C MET A 257 -5.86 -8.89 32.71
N THR A 258 -5.83 -7.61 32.31
CA THR A 258 -4.66 -6.72 32.52
C THR A 258 -4.39 -6.41 34.00
N GLU A 259 -5.41 -6.50 34.86
CA GLU A 259 -5.26 -6.35 36.29
C GLU A 259 -4.79 -7.64 37.00
N MET A 260 -5.05 -8.80 36.39
CA MET A 260 -4.81 -10.12 37.01
C MET A 260 -3.53 -10.79 36.52
N TYR A 261 -3.10 -10.53 35.27
CA TYR A 261 -2.01 -11.24 34.64
C TYR A 261 -0.91 -10.27 34.14
N GLU A 262 0.30 -10.79 34.05
CA GLU A 262 1.44 -10.07 33.51
C GLU A 262 1.29 -9.84 31.98
N ASP A 263 1.83 -8.75 31.48
CA ASP A 263 1.81 -8.38 30.06
C ASP A 263 2.38 -9.48 29.14
N SER A 264 3.37 -10.26 29.63
CA SER A 264 3.95 -11.40 28.93
C SER A 264 2.91 -12.47 28.59
N LYS A 265 2.01 -12.77 29.53
CA LYS A 265 0.94 -13.77 29.35
C LYS A 265 -0.15 -13.25 28.40
N LEU A 266 -0.52 -12.00 28.53
CA LEU A 266 -1.48 -11.34 27.63
C LEU A 266 -0.95 -11.33 26.18
N THR A 267 0.32 -11.02 26.01
CA THR A 267 1.02 -11.08 24.72
C THR A 267 1.03 -12.50 24.14
N ALA A 268 1.26 -13.52 24.97
CA ALA A 268 1.23 -14.92 24.56
C ALA A 268 -0.18 -15.35 24.11
N ILE A 269 -1.24 -14.89 24.78
CA ILE A 269 -2.63 -15.15 24.37
C ILE A 269 -2.92 -14.51 23.01
N GLN A 270 -2.52 -13.24 22.81
CA GLN A 270 -2.69 -12.56 21.53
C GLN A 270 -1.99 -13.30 20.39
N ALA A 271 -0.75 -13.77 20.62
CA ALA A 271 -0.01 -14.56 19.64
C ALA A 271 -0.70 -15.90 19.34
N ALA A 272 -1.15 -16.62 20.37
CA ALA A 272 -1.85 -17.90 20.23
C ALA A 272 -3.20 -17.74 19.50
N MET A 273 -3.95 -16.65 19.78
CA MET A 273 -5.18 -16.33 19.04
C MET A 273 -4.89 -16.02 17.58
N ALA A 274 -3.84 -15.26 17.29
CA ALA A 274 -3.44 -14.95 15.92
C ALA A 274 -3.06 -16.20 15.15
N GLU A 275 -2.29 -17.12 15.75
CA GLU A 275 -1.92 -18.40 15.15
C GLU A 275 -3.15 -19.24 14.84
N LEU A 276 -4.11 -19.34 15.79
CA LEU A 276 -5.36 -20.04 15.59
C LEU A 276 -6.16 -19.44 14.44
N MET A 277 -6.34 -18.12 14.40
CA MET A 277 -7.06 -17.44 13.34
C MET A 277 -6.42 -17.68 11.96
N GLN A 278 -5.10 -17.61 11.85
CA GLN A 278 -4.38 -17.91 10.60
C GLN A 278 -4.57 -19.34 10.14
N ARG A 279 -4.48 -20.29 11.07
CA ARG A 279 -4.64 -21.72 10.77
C ARG A 279 -6.05 -22.05 10.26
N GLU A 280 -7.07 -21.49 10.89
CA GLU A 280 -8.47 -21.83 10.59
C GLU A 280 -9.05 -21.03 9.41
N CYS A 281 -8.62 -19.80 9.21
CA CYS A 281 -9.18 -18.93 8.17
C CYS A 281 -8.31 -18.84 6.91
N GLY A 282 -7.09 -19.43 6.93
CA GLY A 282 -6.22 -19.50 5.75
C GLY A 282 -5.61 -18.16 5.37
N ASP A 283 -5.50 -17.93 4.06
CA ASP A 283 -4.79 -16.77 3.48
C ASP A 283 -5.69 -15.52 3.40
N GLN A 284 -6.17 -15.06 4.56
CA GLN A 284 -6.90 -13.79 4.71
C GLN A 284 -5.98 -12.70 5.26
N ASP A 285 -6.37 -11.44 5.07
CA ASP A 285 -5.68 -10.32 5.70
C ASP A 285 -6.28 -10.10 7.11
N PHE A 286 -5.44 -10.33 8.11
CA PHE A 286 -5.80 -10.17 9.52
C PHE A 286 -5.24 -8.86 10.05
N TYR A 287 -6.00 -8.22 10.92
CA TYR A 287 -5.66 -6.95 11.52
C TYR A 287 -5.75 -7.02 13.05
N HIS A 288 -4.70 -6.54 13.73
CA HIS A 288 -4.68 -6.31 15.16
C HIS A 288 -4.92 -4.81 15.41
N ILE A 289 -6.19 -4.45 15.58
CA ILE A 289 -6.63 -3.04 15.61
C ILE A 289 -6.55 -2.41 16.99
N ALA A 290 -6.53 -3.23 18.03
CA ALA A 290 -6.25 -2.84 19.41
C ALA A 290 -5.86 -4.05 20.25
N ALA A 291 -5.32 -3.85 21.44
CA ALA A 291 -4.85 -4.92 22.33
C ALA A 291 -5.87 -6.06 22.57
N SER A 292 -7.15 -5.74 22.62
CA SER A 292 -8.24 -6.73 22.79
C SER A 292 -9.01 -7.04 21.51
N THR A 293 -8.58 -6.52 20.32
CA THR A 293 -9.48 -6.48 19.17
C THR A 293 -8.75 -6.84 17.89
N PHE A 294 -9.27 -7.83 17.20
CA PHE A 294 -8.80 -8.30 15.90
C PHE A 294 -9.88 -8.07 14.85
N ALA A 295 -9.50 -7.89 13.60
CA ALA A 295 -10.42 -7.75 12.49
C ALA A 295 -9.97 -8.59 11.28
N ILE A 296 -10.94 -9.02 10.48
CA ILE A 296 -10.75 -9.71 9.20
C ILE A 296 -11.62 -8.99 8.17
N ILE A 297 -11.05 -8.61 7.03
CA ILE A 297 -11.81 -8.07 5.91
C ILE A 297 -12.14 -9.22 4.95
N LEU A 298 -13.42 -9.43 4.70
CA LEU A 298 -13.97 -10.53 3.91
C LEU A 298 -14.74 -10.01 2.69
N PRO A 299 -14.85 -10.78 1.60
CA PRO A 299 -15.46 -10.32 0.36
C PRO A 299 -16.95 -9.95 0.49
N ASN A 300 -17.69 -10.62 1.38
CA ASN A 300 -19.13 -10.41 1.54
C ASN A 300 -19.64 -10.97 2.88
N GLU A 301 -20.90 -10.69 3.19
CA GLU A 301 -21.56 -11.13 4.43
C GLU A 301 -21.67 -12.67 4.56
N LYS A 302 -21.76 -13.40 3.45
CA LYS A 302 -21.85 -14.88 3.48
C LYS A 302 -20.54 -15.48 3.98
N GLU A 303 -19.42 -15.02 3.45
CA GLU A 303 -18.08 -15.42 3.91
C GLU A 303 -17.87 -15.03 5.37
N THR A 304 -18.36 -13.87 5.79
CA THR A 304 -18.30 -13.42 7.19
C THR A 304 -18.99 -14.40 8.13
N LYS A 305 -20.19 -14.89 7.76
CA LYS A 305 -20.91 -15.90 8.56
C LYS A 305 -20.17 -17.23 8.61
N VAL A 306 -19.57 -17.66 7.49
CA VAL A 306 -18.80 -18.90 7.44
C VAL A 306 -17.55 -18.82 8.32
N VAL A 307 -16.79 -17.72 8.22
CA VAL A 307 -15.58 -17.49 9.01
C VAL A 307 -15.92 -17.36 10.50
N TYR A 308 -16.98 -16.61 10.83
CA TYR A 308 -17.49 -16.50 12.19
C TYR A 308 -17.80 -17.88 12.79
N GLN A 309 -18.60 -18.70 12.10
CA GLN A 309 -18.98 -20.03 12.62
C GLN A 309 -17.75 -20.90 12.86
N ARG A 310 -16.81 -20.90 11.93
CA ARG A 310 -15.56 -21.63 12.04
C ARG A 310 -14.75 -21.19 13.26
N LEU A 311 -14.63 -19.88 13.48
CA LEU A 311 -13.88 -19.35 14.64
C LEU A 311 -14.58 -19.67 15.96
N VAL A 312 -15.91 -19.57 16.05
CA VAL A 312 -16.67 -19.93 17.26
C VAL A 312 -16.48 -21.39 17.61
N ASP A 313 -16.47 -22.28 16.61
CA ASP A 313 -16.36 -23.73 16.83
C ASP A 313 -14.98 -24.13 17.38
N VAL A 314 -13.92 -23.39 17.06
CA VAL A 314 -12.54 -23.74 17.43
C VAL A 314 -11.94 -22.87 18.53
N MET A 315 -12.51 -21.67 18.80
CA MET A 315 -11.96 -20.73 19.78
C MET A 315 -12.11 -21.31 21.20
N PRO A 316 -11.02 -21.58 21.91
CA PRO A 316 -11.10 -22.11 23.27
C PRO A 316 -11.61 -21.02 24.23
N LYS A 317 -12.31 -21.42 25.27
CA LYS A 317 -12.71 -20.53 26.36
C LYS A 317 -11.60 -20.35 27.42
N ILE A 318 -10.66 -21.28 27.45
CA ILE A 318 -9.55 -21.32 28.39
C ILE A 318 -8.26 -21.51 27.60
N TRP A 319 -7.30 -20.63 27.81
CA TRP A 319 -5.94 -20.78 27.28
C TRP A 319 -5.03 -21.28 28.40
N THR A 320 -4.19 -22.25 28.09
CA THR A 320 -3.13 -22.69 29.01
C THR A 320 -1.82 -22.05 28.56
N ILE A 321 -1.33 -21.06 29.32
CA ILE A 321 -0.07 -20.35 29.07
C ILE A 321 0.86 -20.58 30.26
N ASP A 322 2.03 -21.12 30.02
CA ASP A 322 3.05 -21.45 31.04
C ASP A 322 2.50 -22.33 32.20
N GLY A 323 1.54 -23.21 31.88
CA GLY A 323 0.89 -24.10 32.84
C GLY A 323 -0.22 -23.46 33.67
N GLU A 324 -0.56 -22.21 33.43
CA GLU A 324 -1.68 -21.51 34.06
C GLU A 324 -2.89 -21.43 33.12
N GLU A 325 -4.07 -21.72 33.65
CA GLU A 325 -5.32 -21.62 32.90
C GLU A 325 -5.88 -20.19 32.98
N ILE A 326 -6.02 -19.56 31.82
CA ILE A 326 -6.52 -18.19 31.70
C ILE A 326 -7.88 -18.25 30.97
N VAL A 327 -8.92 -17.85 31.69
CA VAL A 327 -10.28 -17.74 31.14
C VAL A 327 -10.41 -16.43 30.40
N HIS A 328 -10.84 -16.50 29.12
CA HIS A 328 -11.16 -15.30 28.36
C HIS A 328 -12.58 -15.40 27.78
N GLU A 329 -13.21 -14.26 27.69
CA GLU A 329 -14.53 -14.11 27.07
C GLU A 329 -14.37 -13.27 25.81
N TYR A 330 -15.01 -13.69 24.74
CA TYR A 330 -14.94 -13.03 23.44
C TYR A 330 -16.31 -12.89 22.80
N CYS A 331 -16.47 -11.87 21.98
CA CYS A 331 -17.63 -11.70 21.10
C CYS A 331 -17.18 -11.29 19.70
N PHE A 332 -18.09 -11.44 18.76
CA PHE A 332 -17.89 -11.06 17.38
C PHE A 332 -18.81 -9.92 16.98
N TYR A 333 -18.32 -9.05 16.12
CA TYR A 333 -19.13 -8.03 15.46
C TYR A 333 -18.97 -8.15 13.97
N ALA A 334 -20.03 -7.86 13.22
CA ALA A 334 -19.99 -7.82 11.77
C ALA A 334 -20.48 -6.47 11.24
N VAL A 335 -19.75 -5.92 10.27
CA VAL A 335 -20.13 -4.71 9.54
C VAL A 335 -20.09 -5.01 8.05
N ASN A 336 -21.19 -4.82 7.35
CA ASN A 336 -21.18 -4.77 5.90
C ASN A 336 -20.92 -3.30 5.49
N ILE A 337 -19.78 -3.06 4.84
CA ILE A 337 -19.33 -1.69 4.57
C ILE A 337 -20.29 -0.97 3.61
N GLN A 338 -20.76 -1.63 2.55
CA GLN A 338 -21.56 -0.99 1.52
C GLN A 338 -22.97 -0.62 1.96
N ASP A 339 -23.56 -1.44 2.82
CA ASP A 339 -24.95 -1.20 3.28
C ASP A 339 -25.00 -0.32 4.52
N SER A 340 -23.85 -0.13 5.17
CA SER A 340 -23.85 0.40 6.53
C SER A 340 -22.98 1.64 6.73
N CYS A 341 -21.99 1.90 5.87
CA CYS A 341 -21.03 2.99 6.08
C CYS A 341 -20.77 3.75 4.77
N ASP A 342 -20.92 5.07 4.79
CA ASP A 342 -20.57 5.93 3.67
C ASP A 342 -19.11 6.41 3.72
N THR A 343 -18.52 6.43 4.90
CA THR A 343 -17.14 6.91 5.13
C THR A 343 -16.33 5.95 6.01
N VAL A 344 -15.00 6.04 5.91
CA VAL A 344 -14.08 5.29 6.78
C VAL A 344 -14.26 5.73 8.23
N GLU A 345 -14.46 7.02 8.45
CA GLU A 345 -14.66 7.63 9.76
C GLU A 345 -15.89 7.02 10.45
N GLU A 346 -16.98 6.80 9.73
CA GLU A 346 -18.19 6.16 10.25
C GLU A 346 -17.92 4.68 10.64
N LEU A 347 -17.17 3.95 9.82
CA LEU A 347 -16.77 2.59 10.18
C LEU A 347 -15.91 2.57 11.44
N LEU A 348 -14.96 3.51 11.57
CA LEU A 348 -14.10 3.61 12.75
C LEU A 348 -14.90 3.94 14.02
N GLN A 349 -15.93 4.78 13.93
CA GLN A 349 -16.85 5.05 15.05
C GLN A 349 -17.60 3.77 15.46
N ARG A 350 -18.07 2.96 14.51
CA ARG A 350 -18.71 1.67 14.81
C ARG A 350 -17.76 0.67 15.46
N ILE A 351 -16.51 0.64 15.00
CA ILE A 351 -15.46 -0.17 15.65
C ILE A 351 -15.17 0.34 17.05
N ALA A 352 -15.12 1.66 17.26
CA ALA A 352 -14.95 2.25 18.57
C ALA A 352 -16.13 1.87 19.51
N TYR A 353 -17.35 1.85 19.00
CA TYR A 353 -18.51 1.34 19.72
C TYR A 353 -18.35 -0.14 20.12
N ALA A 354 -17.94 -0.99 19.18
CA ALA A 354 -17.66 -2.40 19.45
C ALA A 354 -16.58 -2.61 20.52
N ARG A 355 -15.66 -1.66 20.66
CA ARG A 355 -14.56 -1.67 21.64
C ARG A 355 -14.95 -1.11 23.01
N SER A 356 -16.04 -0.35 23.10
CA SER A 356 -16.48 0.22 24.36
C SER A 356 -17.20 -0.83 25.24
N ASP A 357 -17.03 -0.72 26.56
CA ASP A 357 -17.67 -1.61 27.51
C ASP A 357 -19.12 -1.15 27.75
N HIS A 358 -20.04 -1.75 26.99
CA HIS A 358 -21.47 -1.53 27.22
C HIS A 358 -22.02 -2.65 28.09
N PRO A 359 -22.46 -2.36 29.34
CA PRO A 359 -23.04 -3.38 30.22
C PRO A 359 -24.29 -3.98 29.60
N GLY A 360 -24.33 -5.29 29.49
CA GLY A 360 -25.52 -6.06 29.12
C GLY A 360 -25.68 -6.49 27.66
N HIS A 361 -24.76 -6.17 26.77
CA HIS A 361 -24.87 -6.53 25.35
C HIS A 361 -23.89 -7.62 24.86
N HIS A 362 -23.06 -8.17 25.76
CA HIS A 362 -22.03 -9.12 25.34
C HIS A 362 -22.33 -10.54 25.86
N THR A 363 -22.95 -11.36 25.03
CA THR A 363 -23.00 -12.81 25.28
C THR A 363 -21.74 -13.41 24.65
N PRO A 364 -20.91 -14.13 25.42
CA PRO A 364 -19.71 -14.78 24.89
C PRO A 364 -20.01 -15.64 23.65
N GLY A 365 -19.21 -15.49 22.59
CA GLY A 365 -19.36 -16.21 21.33
C GLY A 365 -20.45 -15.68 20.39
N MET A 366 -21.22 -14.66 20.76
CA MET A 366 -22.29 -14.13 19.91
C MET A 366 -21.75 -13.24 18.77
N LEU A 367 -22.41 -13.27 17.61
CA LEU A 367 -22.22 -12.35 16.51
C LEU A 367 -23.21 -11.18 16.60
N ILE A 368 -22.71 -9.96 16.71
CA ILE A 368 -23.50 -8.74 16.84
C ILE A 368 -23.35 -7.92 15.55
N PRO A 369 -24.42 -7.70 14.79
CA PRO A 369 -24.35 -6.82 13.62
C PRO A 369 -24.23 -5.36 14.06
N LEU A 370 -23.21 -4.64 13.56
CA LEU A 370 -23.03 -3.21 13.80
C LEU A 370 -23.78 -2.41 12.73
N THR A 371 -25.10 -2.40 12.83
CA THR A 371 -25.98 -1.55 11.99
C THR A 371 -25.98 -0.12 12.51
N HIS A 372 -26.43 0.83 11.68
CA HIS A 372 -26.57 2.23 12.08
C HIS A 372 -27.43 2.38 13.36
N ASP A 373 -28.55 1.66 13.44
CA ASP A 373 -29.44 1.72 14.60
C ASP A 373 -28.83 1.14 15.88
N ALA A 374 -27.90 0.18 15.76
CA ALA A 374 -27.21 -0.40 16.92
C ALA A 374 -26.21 0.57 17.54
N VAL A 375 -25.64 1.49 16.76
CA VAL A 375 -24.62 2.46 17.21
C VAL A 375 -25.23 3.79 17.67
N LYS A 376 -26.42 4.13 17.20
CA LYS A 376 -27.13 5.37 17.50
C LYS A 376 -27.20 5.76 18.99
N PRO A 377 -27.46 4.82 19.94
CA PRO A 377 -27.46 5.16 21.36
C PRO A 377 -26.08 5.58 21.91
N ALA A 378 -24.99 5.15 21.28
CA ALA A 378 -23.64 5.55 21.68
C ALA A 378 -23.26 6.92 21.12
N GLU A 379 -23.69 7.22 19.89
CA GLU A 379 -23.52 8.55 19.28
C GLU A 379 -24.28 9.60 20.08
N GLU A 380 -25.51 9.30 20.51
CA GLU A 380 -26.29 10.17 21.40
C GLU A 380 -25.59 10.41 22.74
N LYS A 381 -24.99 9.36 23.35
CA LYS A 381 -24.21 9.52 24.60
C LYS A 381 -22.96 10.35 24.40
N GLN A 382 -22.24 10.17 23.30
CA GLN A 382 -21.05 10.95 22.99
C GLN A 382 -21.43 12.43 22.76
N MET A 383 -22.49 12.68 22.00
CA MET A 383 -23.01 14.04 21.79
C MET A 383 -23.41 14.70 23.11
N VAL A 384 -24.07 13.96 24.02
CA VAL A 384 -24.41 14.46 25.35
C VAL A 384 -23.15 14.75 26.16
N ALA A 385 -22.13 13.89 26.10
CA ALA A 385 -20.87 14.11 26.81
C ALA A 385 -20.15 15.38 26.29
N GLU A 386 -20.09 15.58 24.99
CA GLU A 386 -19.53 16.80 24.36
C GLU A 386 -20.32 18.06 24.75
N LEU A 387 -21.66 17.98 24.79
CA LEU A 387 -22.51 19.07 25.23
C LEU A 387 -22.27 19.41 26.70
N VAL A 388 -22.11 18.39 27.56
CA VAL A 388 -21.79 18.58 28.99
C VAL A 388 -20.42 19.22 29.16
N GLU A 389 -19.41 18.77 28.42
CA GLU A 389 -18.07 19.36 28.44
C GLU A 389 -18.09 20.82 28.01
N GLN A 390 -18.80 21.14 26.93
CA GLN A 390 -18.98 22.53 26.49
C GLN A 390 -19.74 23.35 27.48
N ALA A 391 -20.76 22.81 28.16
CA ALA A 391 -21.51 23.49 29.22
C ALA A 391 -20.64 23.78 30.45
N VAL A 392 -19.71 22.87 30.79
CA VAL A 392 -18.71 23.10 31.85
C VAL A 392 -17.75 24.22 31.48
N ILE A 393 -17.20 24.17 30.23
CA ILE A 393 -16.26 25.18 29.72
C ILE A 393 -16.90 26.57 29.69
N ASN A 394 -18.18 26.64 29.31
CA ASN A 394 -18.94 27.90 29.16
C ASN A 394 -19.61 28.36 30.45
N ASP A 395 -19.38 27.67 31.58
CA ASP A 395 -19.99 27.96 32.91
C ASP A 395 -21.53 28.04 32.85
N SER A 396 -22.15 27.20 32.00
CA SER A 396 -23.58 27.19 31.71
C SER A 396 -24.35 26.05 32.43
N ILE A 397 -23.72 25.41 33.42
CA ILE A 397 -24.37 24.34 34.21
C ILE A 397 -25.18 24.95 35.34
N GLU A 398 -26.48 24.66 35.37
CA GLU A 398 -27.38 25.00 36.46
C GLU A 398 -27.63 23.76 37.35
N ILE A 399 -27.56 23.95 38.67
CA ILE A 399 -27.79 22.89 39.66
C ILE A 399 -29.23 22.99 40.16
N TYR A 400 -30.01 21.94 39.92
CA TYR A 400 -31.37 21.81 40.43
C TYR A 400 -31.42 20.76 41.53
N PHE A 401 -32.11 21.09 42.64
CA PHE A 401 -32.37 20.18 43.77
C PHE A 401 -33.77 19.62 43.67
N GLN A 402 -33.92 18.29 43.69
CA GLN A 402 -35.21 17.63 43.78
C GLN A 402 -35.48 17.30 45.28
N PRO A 403 -36.58 17.82 45.90
CA PRO A 403 -36.90 17.45 47.26
C PRO A 403 -37.34 15.97 47.29
N ILE A 404 -36.77 15.21 48.20
CA ILE A 404 -37.16 13.85 48.52
C ILE A 404 -38.19 13.94 49.65
N TYR A 405 -39.45 13.53 49.40
CA TYR A 405 -40.53 13.47 50.37
C TYR A 405 -40.58 12.06 50.98
#